data_45675123ec4860ff1a1d2c1ad4f80d1a
#
_entry.id   45675123ec4860ff1a1d2c1ad4f80d1a
#
_cell.length_a   1.000
_cell.length_b   1.000
_cell.length_c   1.000
_cell.angle_alpha   90.00
_cell.angle_beta   90.00
_cell.angle_gamma   90.00
#
_symmetry.space_group_name_H-M   'P 1'
#
loop_
_entity.id
_entity.type
_entity.pdbx_description
1 polymer ?
#
loop_
_entity_poly.entity_id
_entity_poly.type
_entity_poly.pdbx_seq_one_letter_code
_entity_poly.pdbx_strand_id
1 'polypeptide(L)'
;MSKQKIQLSDHFTYPRLLRFVLPAVGTMLFTSIYGIVDGLCVSNFVGKTAFAAVNLIMPLPQLLATIGFMLGTGGSAIVGITLGEGDQKKADRYFTMFLLAAAISVSVLAVLGLVLLRPIAILLGAKGELLDYAVRYGRILMLSLPTFALENMYQSFFVTAEKPHLGFYFTVAAGCTNMVLDVLMVGVWGWGVEGAAIATFLSQIVGGLLPIFYFLDHKNTSRLHLCKTQLYSKVLLDACINGSSELMTNLSMSLVNILYNYQLLRFAGENGVAAYGVIMYAAFLFVAVYVGYAFGSAPIVSFHYGAGNRAEVHNLYEKSLRLIAVVAVTLTAASMVIIPYVARFFVGYDPELLALTSRAFRLYALSFVIMGFNVYASSFFTALGDGVTSALISFLRTLVFQIAAVLILPAILGIDGIWLAVTAAELAALAVSAAMFVTKDKVFHYRKA
;
A
#
# COMPACT_ATOMS: atom_id res chain seq x y z
N MET A 1 4.63 31.06 -18.82
CA MET A 1 4.92 31.02 -17.37
C MET A 1 5.54 29.68 -17.06
N SER A 2 6.83 29.62 -16.75
CA SER A 2 7.47 28.38 -16.31
C SER A 2 6.78 27.94 -15.01
N LYS A 3 6.20 26.74 -14.98
CA LYS A 3 5.60 26.18 -13.75
C LYS A 3 6.73 26.06 -12.73
N GLN A 4 6.76 26.92 -11.74
CA GLN A 4 7.74 26.90 -10.65
C GLN A 4 7.73 25.50 -10.03
N LYS A 5 8.88 24.83 -10.03
CA LYS A 5 9.04 23.47 -9.50
C LYS A 5 8.82 23.53 -7.98
N ILE A 6 7.90 22.73 -7.47
CA ILE A 6 7.62 22.66 -6.03
C ILE A 6 8.74 21.86 -5.37
N GLN A 7 9.36 22.43 -4.33
CA GLN A 7 10.40 21.80 -3.52
C GLN A 7 9.87 21.43 -2.12
N LEU A 8 10.53 20.48 -1.47
CA LEU A 8 10.17 20.09 -0.10
C LEU A 8 10.30 21.26 0.89
N SER A 9 11.22 22.19 0.63
CA SER A 9 11.49 23.38 1.46
C SER A 9 10.47 24.50 1.31
N ASP A 10 9.53 24.40 0.35
CA ASP A 10 8.54 25.45 0.11
C ASP A 10 7.52 25.53 1.25
N HIS A 11 6.91 26.73 1.41
CA HIS A 11 5.67 26.84 2.19
C HIS A 11 4.49 26.24 1.41
N PHE A 12 3.76 25.31 2.04
CA PHE A 12 2.66 24.57 1.41
C PHE A 12 1.29 25.23 1.68
N THR A 13 0.80 25.94 0.67
CA THR A 13 -0.62 26.29 0.57
C THR A 13 -1.43 25.09 0.09
N TYR A 14 -2.77 25.08 0.28
CA TYR A 14 -3.63 23.98 -0.21
C TYR A 14 -3.39 23.63 -1.70
N PRO A 15 -3.33 24.58 -2.65
CA PRO A 15 -3.06 24.24 -4.04
C PRO A 15 -1.67 23.63 -4.29
N ARG A 16 -0.63 24.08 -3.55
CA ARG A 16 0.71 23.52 -3.66
C ARG A 16 0.75 22.10 -3.10
N LEU A 17 0.17 21.89 -1.92
CA LEU A 17 0.11 20.57 -1.26
C LEU A 17 -0.61 19.56 -2.17
N LEU A 18 -1.80 19.91 -2.65
CA LEU A 18 -2.54 19.03 -3.56
C LEU A 18 -1.77 18.76 -4.85
N ARG A 19 -1.17 19.78 -5.50
CA ARG A 19 -0.39 19.58 -6.71
C ARG A 19 0.81 18.66 -6.50
N PHE A 20 1.44 18.70 -5.33
CA PHE A 20 2.58 17.86 -4.99
C PHE A 20 2.17 16.42 -4.66
N VAL A 21 1.06 16.24 -3.95
CA VAL A 21 0.59 14.93 -3.45
C VAL A 21 -0.24 14.17 -4.50
N LEU A 22 -0.98 14.86 -5.38
CA LEU A 22 -1.85 14.22 -6.38
C LEU A 22 -1.17 13.14 -7.25
N PRO A 23 0.10 13.28 -7.69
CA PRO A 23 0.77 12.20 -8.41
C PRO A 23 0.93 10.93 -7.58
N ALA A 24 1.20 11.03 -6.28
CA ALA A 24 1.28 9.87 -5.39
C ALA A 24 -0.10 9.21 -5.20
N VAL A 25 -1.16 10.01 -5.08
CA VAL A 25 -2.55 9.49 -5.10
C VAL A 25 -2.85 8.80 -6.42
N GLY A 26 -2.45 9.39 -7.54
CA GLY A 26 -2.58 8.79 -8.88
C GLY A 26 -1.83 7.46 -9.00
N THR A 27 -0.63 7.36 -8.42
CA THR A 27 0.15 6.12 -8.35
C THR A 27 -0.63 5.01 -7.64
N MET A 28 -1.18 5.29 -6.46
CA MET A 28 -1.94 4.31 -5.69
C MET A 28 -3.23 3.89 -6.40
N LEU A 29 -3.96 4.85 -6.97
CA LEU A 29 -5.18 4.56 -7.74
C LEU A 29 -4.88 3.71 -8.96
N PHE A 30 -3.84 4.05 -9.72
CA PHE A 30 -3.45 3.30 -10.91
C PHE A 30 -2.99 1.88 -10.54
N THR A 31 -2.21 1.72 -9.46
CA THR A 31 -1.80 0.42 -8.91
C THR A 31 -3.00 -0.45 -8.58
N SER A 32 -4.04 0.13 -7.95
CA SER A 32 -5.27 -0.61 -7.64
C SER A 32 -6.02 -1.03 -8.91
N ILE A 33 -6.10 -0.17 -9.92
CA ILE A 33 -6.79 -0.45 -11.18
C ILE A 33 -6.07 -1.56 -11.95
N TYR A 34 -4.76 -1.45 -12.15
CA TYR A 34 -4.05 -2.47 -12.93
C TYR A 34 -4.05 -3.84 -12.23
N GLY A 35 -4.00 -3.88 -10.90
CA GLY A 35 -4.13 -5.12 -10.14
C GLY A 35 -5.48 -5.83 -10.34
N ILE A 36 -6.58 -5.05 -10.50
CA ILE A 36 -7.89 -5.60 -10.86
C ILE A 36 -7.88 -6.16 -12.29
N VAL A 37 -7.26 -5.44 -13.23
CA VAL A 37 -7.17 -5.86 -14.65
C VAL A 37 -6.34 -7.13 -14.79
N ASP A 38 -5.19 -7.23 -14.12
CA ASP A 38 -4.34 -8.43 -14.09
C ASP A 38 -5.12 -9.64 -13.60
N GLY A 39 -5.82 -9.52 -12.46
CA GLY A 39 -6.70 -10.59 -11.95
C GLY A 39 -7.79 -11.02 -12.93
N LEU A 40 -8.40 -10.07 -13.64
CA LEU A 40 -9.40 -10.37 -14.68
C LEU A 40 -8.79 -11.09 -15.89
N CYS A 41 -7.60 -10.70 -16.33
CA CYS A 41 -6.89 -11.36 -17.43
C CYS A 41 -6.59 -12.83 -17.09
N VAL A 42 -6.01 -13.09 -15.92
CA VAL A 42 -5.72 -14.46 -15.47
C VAL A 42 -7.00 -15.28 -15.35
N SER A 43 -8.05 -14.73 -14.75
CA SER A 43 -9.32 -15.42 -14.56
C SER A 43 -9.97 -15.84 -15.87
N ASN A 44 -9.96 -14.98 -16.90
CA ASN A 44 -10.67 -15.21 -18.15
C ASN A 44 -9.89 -16.08 -19.15
N PHE A 45 -8.55 -15.97 -19.17
CA PHE A 45 -7.73 -16.61 -20.20
C PHE A 45 -7.06 -17.92 -19.75
N VAL A 46 -6.82 -18.10 -18.45
CA VAL A 46 -6.02 -19.26 -17.97
C VAL A 46 -6.88 -20.38 -17.39
N GLY A 47 -8.08 -20.09 -16.96
CA GLY A 47 -9.02 -21.05 -16.42
C GLY A 47 -9.02 -21.18 -14.88
N LYS A 48 -10.02 -21.91 -14.35
CA LYS A 48 -10.34 -21.98 -12.91
C LYS A 48 -9.19 -22.47 -12.02
N THR A 49 -8.57 -23.59 -12.38
CA THR A 49 -7.51 -24.22 -11.56
C THR A 49 -6.27 -23.33 -11.50
N ALA A 50 -5.91 -22.74 -12.62
CA ALA A 50 -4.77 -21.83 -12.72
C ALA A 50 -5.04 -20.53 -11.94
N PHE A 51 -6.20 -19.94 -12.05
CA PHE A 51 -6.61 -18.76 -11.27
C PHE A 51 -6.61 -19.05 -9.75
N ALA A 52 -7.10 -20.23 -9.36
CA ALA A 52 -7.03 -20.66 -7.97
C ALA A 52 -5.57 -20.80 -7.47
N ALA A 53 -4.67 -21.33 -8.31
CA ALA A 53 -3.25 -21.48 -8.00
C ALA A 53 -2.56 -20.11 -7.80
N VAL A 54 -2.85 -19.15 -8.68
CA VAL A 54 -2.36 -17.77 -8.58
C VAL A 54 -2.81 -17.15 -7.26
N ASN A 55 -4.11 -17.20 -6.94
CA ASN A 55 -4.64 -16.63 -5.69
C ASN A 55 -4.07 -17.30 -4.43
N LEU A 56 -3.77 -18.61 -4.50
CA LEU A 56 -3.18 -19.34 -3.39
C LEU A 56 -1.76 -18.90 -3.08
N ILE A 57 -0.94 -18.64 -4.12
CA ILE A 57 0.49 -18.35 -3.94
C ILE A 57 0.81 -16.85 -3.86
N MET A 58 -0.03 -15.96 -4.43
CA MET A 58 0.17 -14.51 -4.48
C MET A 58 0.45 -13.84 -3.12
N PRO A 59 -0.19 -14.25 -2.01
CA PRO A 59 0.11 -13.64 -0.71
C PRO A 59 1.58 -13.79 -0.28
N LEU A 60 2.27 -14.85 -0.72
CA LEU A 60 3.66 -15.10 -0.34
C LEU A 60 4.64 -14.05 -0.90
N PRO A 61 4.73 -13.82 -2.23
CA PRO A 61 5.59 -12.76 -2.76
C PRO A 61 5.19 -11.37 -2.28
N GLN A 62 3.88 -11.08 -2.11
CA GLN A 62 3.43 -9.80 -1.57
C GLN A 62 3.95 -9.56 -0.15
N LEU A 63 3.86 -10.57 0.72
CA LEU A 63 4.38 -10.49 2.08
C LEU A 63 5.88 -10.25 2.11
N LEU A 64 6.65 -10.97 1.30
CA LEU A 64 8.10 -10.83 1.23
C LEU A 64 8.51 -9.47 0.65
N ALA A 65 7.79 -8.95 -0.34
CA ALA A 65 8.03 -7.64 -0.92
C ALA A 65 7.65 -6.46 0.01
N THR A 66 6.91 -6.71 1.09
CA THR A 66 6.57 -5.68 2.10
C THR A 66 7.81 -5.05 2.73
N ILE A 67 8.97 -5.72 2.70
CA ILE A 67 10.27 -5.13 3.08
C ILE A 67 10.57 -3.89 2.24
N GLY A 68 10.19 -3.87 0.96
CA GLY A 68 10.29 -2.70 0.10
C GLY A 68 9.45 -1.53 0.61
N PHE A 69 8.20 -1.76 1.01
CA PHE A 69 7.37 -0.74 1.64
C PHE A 69 7.95 -0.27 2.98
N MET A 70 8.38 -1.20 3.83
CA MET A 70 8.97 -0.90 5.14
C MET A 70 10.20 0.01 5.00
N LEU A 71 11.17 -0.35 4.15
CA LEU A 71 12.35 0.47 3.90
C LEU A 71 12.04 1.71 3.05
N GLY A 72 10.99 1.66 2.23
CA GLY A 72 10.48 2.80 1.46
C GLY A 72 9.95 3.89 2.37
N THR A 73 9.00 3.60 3.23
CA THR A 73 8.36 4.59 4.13
C THR A 73 9.28 4.99 5.26
N GLY A 74 9.86 4.03 5.98
CA GLY A 74 10.78 4.30 7.09
C GLY A 74 12.07 4.96 6.66
N GLY A 75 12.66 4.49 5.56
CA GLY A 75 13.89 5.05 5.00
C GLY A 75 13.69 6.43 4.38
N SER A 76 12.59 6.66 3.66
CA SER A 76 12.27 7.97 3.07
C SER A 76 12.06 9.04 4.13
N ALA A 77 11.48 8.70 5.28
CA ALA A 77 11.33 9.62 6.40
C ALA A 77 12.70 10.02 6.96
N ILE A 78 13.60 9.06 7.19
CA ILE A 78 14.97 9.34 7.68
C ILE A 78 15.75 10.19 6.66
N VAL A 79 15.67 9.86 5.37
CA VAL A 79 16.28 10.65 4.29
C VAL A 79 15.68 12.04 4.22
N GLY A 80 14.37 12.18 4.36
CA GLY A 80 13.67 13.46 4.40
C GLY A 80 14.13 14.35 5.57
N ILE A 81 14.24 13.79 6.76
CA ILE A 81 14.79 14.48 7.96
C ILE A 81 16.23 14.93 7.70
N THR A 82 17.08 14.03 7.18
CA THR A 82 18.49 14.33 6.87
C THR A 82 18.64 15.44 5.82
N LEU A 83 17.75 15.45 4.80
CA LEU A 83 17.67 16.54 3.82
C LEU A 83 17.25 17.86 4.47
N GLY A 84 16.32 17.81 5.42
CA GLY A 84 15.90 18.97 6.22
C GLY A 84 17.02 19.54 7.08
N GLU A 85 17.86 18.67 7.66
CA GLU A 85 19.09 19.05 8.41
C GLU A 85 20.16 19.70 7.51
N GLY A 86 20.00 19.64 6.19
CA GLY A 86 20.92 20.23 5.20
C GLY A 86 22.07 19.31 4.77
N ASP A 87 22.12 18.06 5.21
CA ASP A 87 23.20 17.11 4.85
C ASP A 87 22.82 16.25 3.63
N GLN A 88 22.93 16.87 2.46
CA GLN A 88 22.65 16.21 1.17
C GLN A 88 23.48 14.94 0.94
N LYS A 89 24.78 15.00 1.27
CA LYS A 89 25.70 13.85 1.04
C LYS A 89 25.33 12.64 1.88
N LYS A 90 24.92 12.88 3.11
CA LYS A 90 24.48 11.84 4.03
C LYS A 90 23.12 11.26 3.59
N ALA A 91 22.20 12.09 3.12
CA ALA A 91 20.94 11.68 2.58
C ALA A 91 21.10 10.75 1.35
N ASP A 92 21.99 11.09 0.41
CA ASP A 92 22.29 10.25 -0.76
C ASP A 92 22.91 8.90 -0.36
N ARG A 93 23.81 8.88 0.65
CA ARG A 93 24.38 7.64 1.18
C ARG A 93 23.32 6.76 1.85
N TYR A 94 22.42 7.34 2.63
CA TYR A 94 21.33 6.60 3.27
C TYR A 94 20.35 6.05 2.23
N PHE A 95 19.96 6.86 1.25
CA PHE A 95 19.14 6.41 0.14
C PHE A 95 19.73 5.21 -0.58
N THR A 96 21.02 5.29 -0.96
CA THR A 96 21.72 4.19 -1.61
C THR A 96 21.81 2.95 -0.72
N MET A 97 22.09 3.13 0.56
CA MET A 97 22.14 2.03 1.53
C MET A 97 20.79 1.31 1.64
N PHE A 98 19.68 2.04 1.72
CA PHE A 98 18.35 1.44 1.82
C PHE A 98 17.98 0.65 0.56
N LEU A 99 18.31 1.16 -0.63
CA LEU A 99 18.10 0.43 -1.88
C LEU A 99 18.89 -0.88 -1.92
N LEU A 100 20.17 -0.84 -1.55
CA LEU A 100 21.01 -2.04 -1.48
C LEU A 100 20.52 -3.02 -0.41
N ALA A 101 20.15 -2.52 0.77
CA ALA A 101 19.63 -3.36 1.84
C ALA A 101 18.32 -4.06 1.43
N ALA A 102 17.40 -3.36 0.77
CA ALA A 102 16.17 -3.95 0.23
C ALA A 102 16.49 -5.00 -0.83
N ALA A 103 17.33 -4.67 -1.84
CA ALA A 103 17.70 -5.58 -2.91
C ALA A 103 18.35 -6.85 -2.36
N ILE A 104 19.32 -6.74 -1.44
CA ILE A 104 20.04 -7.88 -0.87
C ILE A 104 19.12 -8.72 0.01
N SER A 105 18.43 -8.11 0.97
CA SER A 105 17.57 -8.86 1.91
C SER A 105 16.46 -9.61 1.18
N VAL A 106 15.81 -8.95 0.21
CA VAL A 106 14.74 -9.57 -0.56
C VAL A 106 15.28 -10.61 -1.55
N SER A 107 16.50 -10.45 -2.10
CA SER A 107 17.13 -11.50 -2.89
C SER A 107 17.41 -12.76 -2.07
N VAL A 108 17.86 -12.62 -0.82
CA VAL A 108 18.04 -13.76 0.09
C VAL A 108 16.69 -14.44 0.36
N LEU A 109 15.65 -13.68 0.63
CA LEU A 109 14.31 -14.23 0.82
C LEU A 109 13.73 -14.86 -0.46
N ALA A 110 14.06 -14.33 -1.63
CA ALA A 110 13.68 -14.92 -2.91
C ALA A 110 14.30 -16.31 -3.11
N VAL A 111 15.58 -16.46 -2.78
CA VAL A 111 16.26 -17.77 -2.83
C VAL A 111 15.65 -18.75 -1.83
N LEU A 112 15.41 -18.32 -0.59
CA LEU A 112 14.72 -19.15 0.41
C LEU A 112 13.31 -19.49 -0.03
N GLY A 113 12.58 -18.52 -0.60
CA GLY A 113 11.25 -18.71 -1.16
C GLY A 113 11.24 -19.72 -2.31
N LEU A 114 12.21 -19.70 -3.20
CA LEU A 114 12.36 -20.69 -4.28
C LEU A 114 12.53 -22.11 -3.75
N VAL A 115 13.34 -22.29 -2.71
CA VAL A 115 13.57 -23.60 -2.08
C VAL A 115 12.33 -24.10 -1.35
N LEU A 116 11.66 -23.20 -0.62
CA LEU A 116 10.50 -23.53 0.23
C LEU A 116 9.18 -23.45 -0.50
N LEU A 117 9.12 -23.00 -1.73
CA LEU A 117 7.90 -22.74 -2.48
C LEU A 117 6.96 -23.94 -2.56
N ARG A 118 7.52 -25.12 -2.93
CA ARG A 118 6.72 -26.35 -3.05
C ARG A 118 6.17 -26.83 -1.69
N PRO A 119 6.99 -26.93 -0.62
CA PRO A 119 6.48 -27.22 0.73
C PRO A 119 5.41 -26.24 1.20
N ILE A 120 5.59 -24.93 0.95
CA ILE A 120 4.61 -23.91 1.33
C ILE A 120 3.30 -24.09 0.55
N ALA A 121 3.37 -24.33 -0.76
CA ALA A 121 2.17 -24.56 -1.56
C ALA A 121 1.39 -25.79 -1.09
N ILE A 122 2.09 -26.88 -0.72
CA ILE A 122 1.46 -28.08 -0.14
C ILE A 122 0.83 -27.75 1.22
N LEU A 123 1.50 -27.00 2.08
CA LEU A 123 0.98 -26.56 3.38
C LEU A 123 -0.29 -25.71 3.22
N LEU A 124 -0.35 -24.88 2.17
CA LEU A 124 -1.52 -24.09 1.81
C LEU A 124 -2.65 -24.92 1.18
N GLY A 125 -2.46 -26.24 1.01
CA GLY A 125 -3.47 -27.16 0.54
C GLY A 125 -3.43 -27.48 -0.96
N ALA A 126 -2.40 -27.02 -1.70
CA ALA A 126 -2.26 -27.33 -3.12
C ALA A 126 -1.94 -28.80 -3.35
N LYS A 127 -2.64 -29.43 -4.30
CA LYS A 127 -2.45 -30.83 -4.72
C LYS A 127 -2.62 -30.96 -6.23
N GLY A 128 -1.95 -31.97 -6.82
CA GLY A 128 -2.09 -32.28 -8.25
C GLY A 128 -1.78 -31.08 -9.14
N GLU A 129 -2.61 -30.83 -10.11
CA GLU A 129 -2.45 -29.75 -11.10
C GLU A 129 -2.38 -28.35 -10.46
N LEU A 130 -3.16 -28.12 -9.38
CA LEU A 130 -3.12 -26.87 -8.62
C LEU A 130 -1.72 -26.60 -8.05
N LEU A 131 -1.05 -27.64 -7.54
CA LEU A 131 0.31 -27.53 -7.02
C LEU A 131 1.30 -27.18 -8.14
N ASP A 132 1.17 -27.83 -9.30
CA ASP A 132 2.08 -27.58 -10.43
C ASP A 132 1.95 -26.14 -10.94
N TYR A 133 0.73 -25.62 -11.11
CA TYR A 133 0.50 -24.22 -11.47
C TYR A 133 1.04 -23.25 -10.40
N ALA A 134 0.76 -23.50 -9.14
CA ALA A 134 1.24 -22.66 -8.05
C ALA A 134 2.78 -22.57 -7.98
N VAL A 135 3.45 -23.71 -8.18
CA VAL A 135 4.92 -23.77 -8.17
C VAL A 135 5.53 -23.11 -9.42
N ARG A 136 4.95 -23.30 -10.61
CA ARG A 136 5.45 -22.66 -11.86
C ARG A 136 5.30 -21.13 -11.77
N TYR A 137 4.12 -20.65 -11.42
CA TYR A 137 3.84 -19.24 -11.25
C TYR A 137 4.73 -18.62 -10.16
N GLY A 138 4.74 -19.24 -8.98
CA GLY A 138 5.48 -18.74 -7.83
C GLY A 138 6.99 -18.68 -8.07
N ARG A 139 7.60 -19.62 -8.82
CA ARG A 139 9.03 -19.56 -9.16
C ARG A 139 9.40 -18.30 -9.92
N ILE A 140 8.60 -17.91 -10.91
CA ILE A 140 8.85 -16.70 -11.70
C ILE A 140 8.70 -15.46 -10.81
N LEU A 141 7.68 -15.42 -9.95
CA LEU A 141 7.48 -14.31 -9.02
C LEU A 141 8.57 -14.23 -7.93
N MET A 142 9.14 -15.35 -7.48
CA MET A 142 10.28 -15.32 -6.57
C MET A 142 11.52 -14.71 -7.24
N LEU A 143 11.73 -14.96 -8.52
CA LEU A 143 12.85 -14.33 -9.27
C LEU A 143 12.63 -12.82 -9.44
N SER A 144 11.40 -12.36 -9.57
CA SER A 144 11.08 -10.94 -9.70
C SER A 144 11.01 -10.20 -8.35
N LEU A 145 11.05 -10.91 -7.24
CA LEU A 145 10.81 -10.35 -5.91
C LEU A 145 11.71 -9.15 -5.55
N PRO A 146 13.03 -9.14 -5.87
CA PRO A 146 13.88 -7.98 -5.62
C PRO A 146 13.43 -6.73 -6.38
N THR A 147 13.00 -6.88 -7.63
CA THR A 147 12.50 -5.77 -8.45
C THR A 147 11.17 -5.24 -7.94
N PHE A 148 10.30 -6.13 -7.48
CA PHE A 148 9.03 -5.76 -6.86
C PHE A 148 9.23 -5.00 -5.54
N ALA A 149 10.17 -5.41 -4.71
CA ALA A 149 10.49 -4.68 -3.49
C ALA A 149 11.05 -3.28 -3.79
N LEU A 150 11.91 -3.14 -4.80
CA LEU A 150 12.43 -1.83 -5.23
C LEU A 150 11.32 -0.95 -5.80
N GLU A 151 10.40 -1.48 -6.59
CA GLU A 151 9.23 -0.76 -7.11
C GLU A 151 8.39 -0.19 -5.96
N ASN A 152 8.08 -1.00 -4.94
CA ASN A 152 7.36 -0.55 -3.75
C ASN A 152 8.12 0.55 -2.99
N MET A 153 9.42 0.43 -2.88
CA MET A 153 10.28 1.40 -2.23
C MET A 153 10.28 2.76 -2.93
N TYR A 154 10.31 2.75 -4.27
CA TYR A 154 10.32 3.98 -5.05
C TYR A 154 9.05 4.81 -4.94
N GLN A 155 7.91 4.21 -4.55
CA GLN A 155 6.66 4.97 -4.31
C GLN A 155 6.87 6.10 -3.29
N SER A 156 7.67 5.89 -2.25
CA SER A 156 8.03 6.92 -1.27
C SER A 156 9.24 7.75 -1.69
N PHE A 157 10.27 7.12 -2.28
CA PHE A 157 11.51 7.83 -2.60
C PHE A 157 11.40 8.80 -3.76
N PHE A 158 10.53 8.59 -4.74
CA PHE A 158 10.28 9.61 -5.77
C PHE A 158 9.66 10.88 -5.21
N VAL A 159 8.85 10.76 -4.16
CA VAL A 159 8.28 11.93 -3.47
C VAL A 159 9.38 12.66 -2.70
N THR A 160 10.22 11.94 -1.95
CA THR A 160 11.38 12.50 -1.23
C THR A 160 12.41 13.12 -2.17
N ALA A 161 12.54 12.58 -3.37
CA ALA A 161 13.40 13.10 -4.44
C ALA A 161 12.81 14.33 -5.17
N GLU A 162 11.68 14.88 -4.72
CA GLU A 162 10.94 15.99 -5.37
C GLU A 162 10.49 15.66 -6.80
N LYS A 163 10.23 14.39 -7.08
CA LYS A 163 9.83 13.87 -8.41
C LYS A 163 8.57 12.98 -8.37
N PRO A 164 7.50 13.38 -7.65
CA PRO A 164 6.30 12.53 -7.53
C PRO A 164 5.66 12.21 -8.90
N HIS A 165 5.69 13.15 -9.84
CA HIS A 165 5.21 12.92 -11.21
C HIS A 165 5.99 11.81 -11.93
N LEU A 166 7.31 11.76 -11.73
CA LEU A 166 8.15 10.73 -12.35
C LEU A 166 7.84 9.35 -11.77
N GLY A 167 7.63 9.26 -10.44
CA GLY A 167 7.14 8.04 -9.80
C GLY A 167 5.82 7.55 -10.40
N PHE A 168 4.88 8.46 -10.60
CA PHE A 168 3.62 8.16 -11.28
C PHE A 168 3.84 7.61 -12.70
N TYR A 169 4.70 8.25 -13.50
CA TYR A 169 4.98 7.77 -14.86
C TYR A 169 5.64 6.39 -14.90
N PHE A 170 6.57 6.08 -13.98
CA PHE A 170 7.14 4.74 -13.89
C PHE A 170 6.10 3.69 -13.50
N THR A 171 5.21 4.00 -12.57
CA THR A 171 4.11 3.10 -12.19
C THR A 171 3.14 2.87 -13.35
N VAL A 172 2.78 3.93 -14.08
CA VAL A 172 1.92 3.81 -15.27
C VAL A 172 2.62 2.97 -16.36
N ALA A 173 3.90 3.22 -16.61
CA ALA A 173 4.67 2.44 -17.59
C ALA A 173 4.73 0.96 -17.19
N ALA A 174 4.99 0.65 -15.92
CA ALA A 174 5.02 -0.71 -15.40
C ALA A 174 3.64 -1.38 -15.56
N GLY A 175 2.56 -0.75 -15.09
CA GLY A 175 1.22 -1.31 -15.18
C GLY A 175 0.73 -1.47 -16.62
N CYS A 176 1.03 -0.51 -17.52
CA CYS A 176 0.72 -0.66 -18.96
C CYS A 176 1.52 -1.82 -19.56
N THR A 177 2.80 -1.99 -19.19
CA THR A 177 3.62 -3.12 -19.64
C THR A 177 2.99 -4.44 -19.19
N ASN A 178 2.59 -4.53 -17.93
CA ASN A 178 1.90 -5.71 -17.41
C ASN A 178 0.63 -6.02 -18.22
N MET A 179 -0.30 -5.08 -18.33
CA MET A 179 -1.57 -5.27 -19.02
C MET A 179 -1.38 -5.68 -20.50
N VAL A 180 -0.45 -5.04 -21.22
CA VAL A 180 -0.16 -5.37 -22.62
C VAL A 180 0.44 -6.77 -22.74
N LEU A 181 1.40 -7.11 -21.88
CA LEU A 181 2.05 -8.42 -21.91
C LEU A 181 1.11 -9.54 -21.45
N ASP A 182 0.19 -9.30 -20.51
CA ASP A 182 -0.84 -10.26 -20.14
C ASP A 182 -1.74 -10.60 -21.34
N VAL A 183 -2.24 -9.61 -22.05
CA VAL A 183 -3.02 -9.82 -23.24
C VAL A 183 -2.24 -10.60 -24.31
N LEU A 184 -0.99 -10.25 -24.55
CA LEU A 184 -0.15 -10.90 -25.55
C LEU A 184 0.26 -12.33 -25.14
N MET A 185 0.83 -12.49 -23.93
CA MET A 185 1.41 -13.77 -23.52
C MET A 185 0.33 -14.77 -23.09
N VAL A 186 -0.71 -14.29 -22.41
CA VAL A 186 -1.79 -15.17 -21.94
C VAL A 186 -2.90 -15.29 -22.99
N GLY A 187 -3.37 -14.15 -23.54
CA GLY A 187 -4.49 -14.15 -24.47
C GLY A 187 -4.14 -14.59 -25.89
N VAL A 188 -3.03 -14.09 -26.44
CA VAL A 188 -2.65 -14.36 -27.86
C VAL A 188 -1.75 -15.57 -27.99
N TRP A 189 -0.68 -15.66 -27.18
CA TRP A 189 0.30 -16.76 -27.29
C TRP A 189 -0.08 -17.99 -26.47
N GLY A 190 -1.04 -17.90 -25.58
CA GLY A 190 -1.55 -19.04 -24.81
C GLY A 190 -0.56 -19.63 -23.80
N TRP A 191 0.38 -18.82 -23.28
CA TRP A 191 1.41 -19.28 -22.32
C TRP A 191 0.85 -19.55 -20.92
N GLY A 192 -0.45 -19.35 -20.69
CA GLY A 192 -1.12 -19.66 -19.43
C GLY A 192 -0.58 -18.88 -18.23
N VAL A 193 -0.47 -19.56 -17.08
CA VAL A 193 0.03 -18.94 -15.83
C VAL A 193 1.49 -18.45 -15.93
N GLU A 194 2.30 -19.12 -16.72
CA GLU A 194 3.71 -18.73 -16.92
C GLU A 194 3.78 -17.38 -17.66
N GLY A 195 2.91 -17.21 -18.67
CA GLY A 195 2.76 -15.95 -19.39
C GLY A 195 2.40 -14.78 -18.47
N ALA A 196 1.42 -14.98 -17.59
CA ALA A 196 1.04 -13.97 -16.59
C ALA A 196 2.18 -13.65 -15.60
N ALA A 197 2.89 -14.68 -15.11
CA ALA A 197 4.02 -14.46 -14.22
C ALA A 197 5.17 -13.70 -14.90
N ILE A 198 5.48 -14.00 -16.18
CA ILE A 198 6.50 -13.30 -16.95
C ILE A 198 6.07 -11.85 -17.23
N ALA A 199 4.81 -11.60 -17.57
CA ALA A 199 4.28 -10.27 -17.77
C ALA A 199 4.45 -9.41 -16.50
N THR A 200 4.10 -9.98 -15.34
CA THR A 200 4.31 -9.35 -14.03
C THR A 200 5.81 -9.11 -13.76
N PHE A 201 6.68 -10.07 -14.02
CA PHE A 201 8.11 -9.90 -13.84
C PHE A 201 8.68 -8.76 -14.71
N LEU A 202 8.34 -8.72 -16.00
CA LEU A 202 8.81 -7.68 -16.91
C LEU A 202 8.28 -6.29 -16.51
N SER A 203 7.06 -6.19 -16.05
CA SER A 203 6.51 -4.93 -15.53
C SER A 203 7.25 -4.45 -14.29
N GLN A 204 7.61 -5.37 -13.38
CA GLN A 204 8.39 -5.05 -12.18
C GLN A 204 9.84 -4.65 -12.50
N ILE A 205 10.43 -5.12 -13.61
CA ILE A 205 11.69 -4.60 -14.13
C ILE A 205 11.54 -3.12 -14.52
N VAL A 206 10.45 -2.77 -15.20
CA VAL A 206 10.17 -1.37 -15.57
C VAL A 206 9.98 -0.49 -14.34
N GLY A 207 9.21 -0.93 -13.34
CA GLY A 207 8.95 -0.18 -12.11
C GLY A 207 10.12 -0.16 -11.12
N GLY A 208 10.89 -1.25 -11.03
CA GLY A 208 11.92 -1.45 -10.01
C GLY A 208 13.36 -1.25 -10.48
N LEU A 209 13.73 -1.63 -11.71
CA LEU A 209 15.11 -1.47 -12.17
C LEU A 209 15.35 -0.19 -12.98
N LEU A 210 14.42 0.23 -13.84
CA LEU A 210 14.64 1.44 -14.65
C LEU A 210 14.84 2.72 -13.80
N PRO A 211 14.19 2.92 -12.65
CA PRO A 211 14.49 4.05 -11.79
C PRO A 211 15.95 4.12 -11.31
N ILE A 212 16.65 2.99 -11.21
CA ILE A 212 18.08 2.97 -10.83
C ILE A 212 18.90 3.80 -11.81
N PHE A 213 18.67 3.63 -13.11
CA PHE A 213 19.39 4.38 -14.15
C PHE A 213 19.13 5.87 -14.06
N TYR A 214 17.90 6.26 -13.70
CA TYR A 214 17.57 7.67 -13.46
C TYR A 214 18.35 8.24 -12.28
N PHE A 215 18.43 7.54 -11.14
CA PHE A 215 19.15 8.02 -9.96
C PHE A 215 20.67 7.88 -10.06
N LEU A 216 21.20 7.06 -10.97
CA LEU A 216 22.63 6.97 -11.30
C LEU A 216 23.11 8.14 -12.14
N ASP A 217 22.25 8.73 -12.96
CA ASP A 217 22.61 9.87 -13.80
C ASP A 217 22.75 11.13 -12.94
N HIS A 218 23.99 11.55 -12.70
CA HIS A 218 24.29 12.79 -11.96
C HIS A 218 23.81 14.07 -12.65
N LYS A 219 23.40 14.01 -13.93
CA LYS A 219 22.81 15.15 -14.65
C LYS A 219 21.32 15.31 -14.40
N ASN A 220 20.70 14.33 -13.75
CA ASN A 220 19.28 14.42 -13.42
C ASN A 220 19.01 15.59 -12.46
N THR A 221 17.79 16.10 -12.48
CA THR A 221 17.37 17.23 -11.62
C THR A 221 16.68 16.75 -10.34
N SER A 222 16.91 15.51 -9.95
CA SER A 222 16.42 14.94 -8.68
C SER A 222 17.21 15.51 -7.51
N ARG A 223 16.56 15.50 -6.34
CA ARG A 223 17.24 15.86 -5.10
C ARG A 223 18.10 14.69 -4.55
N LEU A 224 17.80 13.45 -4.93
CA LEU A 224 18.53 12.26 -4.51
C LEU A 224 19.31 11.64 -5.66
N HIS A 225 20.51 11.16 -5.35
CA HIS A 225 21.40 10.49 -6.31
C HIS A 225 22.01 9.26 -5.68
N LEU A 226 22.27 8.24 -6.50
CA LEU A 226 23.02 7.06 -6.08
C LEU A 226 24.50 7.38 -5.95
N CYS A 227 25.12 6.98 -4.86
CA CYS A 227 26.51 7.22 -4.57
C CYS A 227 27.15 6.03 -3.83
N LYS A 228 28.48 6.07 -3.65
CA LYS A 228 29.14 5.10 -2.78
C LYS A 228 28.66 5.25 -1.34
N THR A 229 28.27 4.14 -0.73
CA THR A 229 27.75 4.09 0.63
C THR A 229 28.46 3.01 1.45
N GLN A 230 28.21 3.00 2.73
CA GLN A 230 28.61 1.96 3.68
C GLN A 230 27.40 1.53 4.50
N LEU A 231 27.51 0.44 5.24
CA LEU A 231 26.45 -0.02 6.11
C LEU A 231 26.39 0.82 7.40
N TYR A 232 25.32 1.59 7.55
CA TYR A 232 24.98 2.30 8.78
C TYR A 232 23.93 1.48 9.55
N SER A 233 24.37 0.44 10.26
CA SER A 233 23.50 -0.56 10.90
C SER A 233 22.43 0.04 11.78
N LYS A 234 22.77 1.07 12.59
CA LYS A 234 21.80 1.76 13.45
C LYS A 234 20.72 2.46 12.63
N VAL A 235 21.12 3.19 11.58
CA VAL A 235 20.18 3.91 10.71
C VAL A 235 19.29 2.95 9.95
N LEU A 236 19.82 1.80 9.52
CA LEU A 236 19.03 0.75 8.88
C LEU A 236 18.01 0.16 9.86
N LEU A 237 18.40 -0.12 11.09
CA LEU A 237 17.48 -0.58 12.13
C LEU A 237 16.41 0.46 12.44
N ASP A 238 16.78 1.72 12.59
CA ASP A 238 15.85 2.82 12.80
C ASP A 238 14.83 2.93 11.65
N ALA A 239 15.27 2.73 10.40
CA ALA A 239 14.38 2.70 9.23
C ALA A 239 13.42 1.50 9.27
N CYS A 240 13.90 0.32 9.65
CA CYS A 240 13.06 -0.86 9.81
C CYS A 240 11.99 -0.66 10.91
N ILE A 241 12.39 -0.10 12.05
CA ILE A 241 11.45 0.23 13.13
C ILE A 241 10.44 1.28 12.66
N ASN A 242 10.92 2.33 11.99
CA ASN A 242 10.08 3.43 11.53
C ASN A 242 9.07 2.99 10.45
N GLY A 243 9.45 2.06 9.57
CA GLY A 243 8.57 1.51 8.54
C GLY A 243 7.83 0.22 8.94
N SER A 244 7.99 -0.25 10.19
CA SER A 244 7.37 -1.50 10.66
C SER A 244 5.84 -1.48 10.64
N SER A 245 5.23 -0.29 10.63
CA SER A 245 3.79 -0.10 10.45
C SER A 245 3.26 -0.72 9.15
N GLU A 246 4.04 -0.67 8.07
CA GLU A 246 3.67 -1.29 6.79
C GLU A 246 3.71 -2.82 6.87
N LEU A 247 4.74 -3.38 7.53
CA LEU A 247 4.83 -4.82 7.76
C LEU A 247 3.66 -5.31 8.61
N MET A 248 3.36 -4.60 9.71
CA MET A 248 2.22 -4.92 10.59
C MET A 248 0.89 -4.87 9.83
N THR A 249 0.69 -3.85 8.99
CA THR A 249 -0.53 -3.71 8.20
C THR A 249 -0.72 -4.88 7.24
N ASN A 250 0.30 -5.23 6.46
CA ASN A 250 0.20 -6.30 5.45
C ASN A 250 0.03 -7.69 6.08
N LEU A 251 0.77 -8.00 7.15
CA LEU A 251 0.59 -9.23 7.92
C LEU A 251 -0.83 -9.34 8.50
N SER A 252 -1.31 -8.25 9.10
CA SER A 252 -2.63 -8.20 9.71
C SER A 252 -3.74 -8.41 8.68
N MET A 253 -3.64 -7.77 7.53
CA MET A 253 -4.64 -7.90 6.46
C MET A 253 -4.84 -9.35 6.02
N SER A 254 -3.75 -10.12 5.89
CA SER A 254 -3.83 -11.54 5.52
C SER A 254 -4.58 -12.38 6.57
N LEU A 255 -4.25 -12.20 7.84
CA LEU A 255 -4.90 -12.91 8.95
C LEU A 255 -6.37 -12.52 9.10
N VAL A 256 -6.65 -11.24 9.02
CA VAL A 256 -8.00 -10.69 9.15
C VAL A 256 -8.89 -11.13 8.00
N ASN A 257 -8.37 -11.18 6.76
CA ASN A 257 -9.12 -11.69 5.61
C ASN A 257 -9.58 -13.15 5.80
N ILE A 258 -8.70 -14.00 6.35
CA ILE A 258 -9.07 -15.40 6.66
C ILE A 258 -10.23 -15.42 7.66
N LEU A 259 -10.16 -14.60 8.69
CA LEU A 259 -11.19 -14.53 9.72
C LEU A 259 -12.52 -13.99 9.19
N TYR A 260 -12.49 -12.96 8.33
CA TYR A 260 -13.69 -12.45 7.65
C TYR A 260 -14.36 -13.53 6.80
N ASN A 261 -13.59 -14.24 5.97
CA ASN A 261 -14.11 -15.31 5.15
C ASN A 261 -14.73 -16.44 5.99
N TYR A 262 -14.09 -16.81 7.11
CA TYR A 262 -14.63 -17.81 8.03
C TYR A 262 -15.98 -17.38 8.62
N GLN A 263 -16.08 -16.15 9.11
CA GLN A 263 -17.33 -15.62 9.67
C GLN A 263 -18.42 -15.48 8.60
N LEU A 264 -18.08 -15.00 7.42
CA LEU A 264 -19.03 -14.84 6.31
C LEU A 264 -19.59 -16.19 5.84
N LEU A 265 -18.75 -17.22 5.74
CA LEU A 265 -19.20 -18.57 5.42
C LEU A 265 -20.20 -19.09 6.48
N ARG A 266 -19.95 -18.79 7.75
CA ARG A 266 -20.81 -19.21 8.85
C ARG A 266 -22.16 -18.51 8.86
N PHE A 267 -22.23 -17.21 8.54
CA PHE A 267 -23.45 -16.39 8.66
C PHE A 267 -24.25 -16.24 7.36
N ALA A 268 -23.59 -16.32 6.20
CA ALA A 268 -24.22 -16.07 4.91
C ALA A 268 -23.76 -17.03 3.79
N GLY A 269 -23.00 -18.08 4.14
CA GLY A 269 -22.51 -19.04 3.16
C GLY A 269 -21.66 -18.42 2.06
N GLU A 270 -21.72 -18.99 0.85
CA GLU A 270 -20.95 -18.53 -0.30
C GLU A 270 -21.33 -17.11 -0.74
N ASN A 271 -22.59 -16.72 -0.59
CA ASN A 271 -23.09 -15.39 -0.94
C ASN A 271 -22.40 -14.28 -0.10
N GLY A 272 -22.12 -14.55 1.19
CA GLY A 272 -21.40 -13.63 2.04
C GLY A 272 -19.96 -13.39 1.58
N VAL A 273 -19.25 -14.45 1.20
CA VAL A 273 -17.89 -14.38 0.67
C VAL A 273 -17.85 -13.67 -0.68
N ALA A 274 -18.81 -13.96 -1.57
CA ALA A 274 -18.93 -13.29 -2.86
C ALA A 274 -19.19 -11.78 -2.70
N ALA A 275 -20.11 -11.39 -1.82
CA ALA A 275 -20.39 -9.99 -1.51
C ALA A 275 -19.14 -9.27 -0.96
N TYR A 276 -18.38 -9.92 -0.08
CA TYR A 276 -17.14 -9.38 0.46
C TYR A 276 -16.08 -9.16 -0.62
N GLY A 277 -15.93 -10.10 -1.55
CA GLY A 277 -15.03 -9.94 -2.68
C GLY A 277 -15.33 -8.68 -3.51
N VAL A 278 -16.60 -8.44 -3.84
CA VAL A 278 -17.03 -7.22 -4.57
C VAL A 278 -16.70 -5.96 -3.77
N ILE A 279 -16.98 -5.98 -2.46
CA ILE A 279 -16.69 -4.84 -1.59
C ILE A 279 -15.18 -4.55 -1.54
N MET A 280 -14.33 -5.58 -1.45
CA MET A 280 -12.90 -5.42 -1.39
C MET A 280 -12.33 -4.76 -2.67
N TYR A 281 -12.78 -5.18 -3.85
CA TYR A 281 -12.35 -4.55 -5.10
C TYR A 281 -12.66 -3.05 -5.14
N ALA A 282 -13.86 -2.66 -4.72
CA ALA A 282 -14.23 -1.26 -4.64
C ALA A 282 -13.48 -0.52 -3.52
N ALA A 283 -13.34 -1.13 -2.34
CA ALA A 283 -12.67 -0.54 -1.20
C ALA A 283 -11.21 -0.21 -1.49
N PHE A 284 -10.49 -1.04 -2.26
CA PHE A 284 -9.11 -0.76 -2.66
C PHE A 284 -8.95 0.60 -3.35
N LEU A 285 -9.91 1.00 -4.20
CA LEU A 285 -9.87 2.30 -4.87
C LEU A 285 -10.05 3.46 -3.89
N PHE A 286 -10.95 3.33 -2.93
CA PHE A 286 -11.18 4.37 -1.92
C PHE A 286 -10.00 4.49 -0.94
N VAL A 287 -9.45 3.36 -0.50
CA VAL A 287 -8.28 3.30 0.39
C VAL A 287 -7.04 3.86 -0.30
N ALA A 288 -6.86 3.61 -1.60
CA ALA A 288 -5.74 4.11 -2.39
C ALA A 288 -5.61 5.65 -2.33
N VAL A 289 -6.71 6.39 -2.22
CA VAL A 289 -6.69 7.85 -2.08
C VAL A 289 -6.03 8.25 -0.77
N TYR A 290 -6.38 7.61 0.35
CA TYR A 290 -5.80 7.90 1.66
C TYR A 290 -4.33 7.52 1.76
N VAL A 291 -3.98 6.31 1.27
CA VAL A 291 -2.59 5.83 1.25
C VAL A 291 -1.73 6.70 0.34
N GLY A 292 -2.23 7.07 -0.83
CA GLY A 292 -1.52 7.96 -1.75
C GLY A 292 -1.30 9.35 -1.17
N TYR A 293 -2.29 9.90 -0.45
CA TYR A 293 -2.14 11.16 0.29
C TYR A 293 -1.08 11.03 1.38
N ALA A 294 -1.11 9.96 2.16
CA ALA A 294 -0.16 9.68 3.23
C ALA A 294 1.28 9.61 2.70
N PHE A 295 1.52 8.82 1.66
CA PHE A 295 2.84 8.68 1.02
C PHE A 295 3.32 9.98 0.37
N GLY A 296 2.40 10.75 -0.22
CA GLY A 296 2.72 12.03 -0.84
C GLY A 296 3.06 13.13 0.15
N SER A 297 2.44 13.14 1.34
CA SER A 297 2.64 14.18 2.36
C SER A 297 3.77 13.87 3.34
N ALA A 298 4.08 12.60 3.61
CA ALA A 298 5.09 12.21 4.59
C ALA A 298 6.48 12.81 4.35
N PRO A 299 7.06 12.82 3.13
CA PRO A 299 8.37 13.44 2.89
C PRO A 299 8.41 14.95 3.13
N ILE A 300 7.28 15.67 2.94
CA ILE A 300 7.21 17.09 3.23
C ILE A 300 7.29 17.31 4.74
N VAL A 301 6.55 16.53 5.52
CA VAL A 301 6.55 16.58 6.98
C VAL A 301 7.93 16.24 7.53
N SER A 302 8.56 15.16 7.07
CA SER A 302 9.88 14.72 7.52
C SER A 302 10.95 15.75 7.20
N PHE A 303 10.91 16.39 6.03
CA PHE A 303 11.84 17.46 5.66
C PHE A 303 11.73 18.65 6.60
N HIS A 304 10.52 19.20 6.80
CA HIS A 304 10.33 20.36 7.69
C HIS A 304 10.63 20.06 9.15
N TYR A 305 10.35 18.82 9.58
CA TYR A 305 10.74 18.38 10.92
C TYR A 305 12.26 18.35 11.07
N GLY A 306 13.00 17.79 10.12
CA GLY A 306 14.47 17.80 10.11
C GLY A 306 15.07 19.21 10.03
N ALA A 307 14.42 20.11 9.29
CA ALA A 307 14.81 21.52 9.20
C ALA A 307 14.48 22.36 10.46
N GLY A 308 13.84 21.76 11.47
CA GLY A 308 13.40 22.49 12.67
C GLY A 308 12.25 23.47 12.42
N ASN A 309 11.62 23.44 11.23
CA ASN A 309 10.53 24.35 10.85
C ASN A 309 9.19 23.85 11.41
N ARG A 310 9.00 24.01 12.70
CA ARG A 310 7.79 23.56 13.41
C ARG A 310 6.53 24.26 12.93
N ALA A 311 6.62 25.52 12.52
CA ALA A 311 5.50 26.27 11.99
C ALA A 311 4.93 25.62 10.71
N GLU A 312 5.80 25.12 9.83
CA GLU A 312 5.34 24.44 8.63
C GLU A 312 4.86 23.00 8.93
N VAL A 313 5.45 22.30 9.89
CA VAL A 313 4.91 21.00 10.36
C VAL A 313 3.50 21.17 10.93
N HIS A 314 3.26 22.22 11.73
CA HIS A 314 1.92 22.58 12.22
C HIS A 314 0.95 22.90 11.08
N ASN A 315 1.38 23.73 10.13
CA ASN A 315 0.60 24.08 8.95
C ASN A 315 0.17 22.82 8.13
N LEU A 316 1.11 21.89 7.93
CA LEU A 316 0.86 20.61 7.22
C LEU A 316 -0.09 19.72 8.02
N TYR A 317 0.09 19.61 9.33
CA TYR A 317 -0.77 18.85 10.22
C TYR A 317 -2.22 19.32 10.13
N GLU A 318 -2.47 20.62 10.32
CA GLU A 318 -3.85 21.16 10.24
C GLU A 318 -4.46 21.03 8.84
N LYS A 319 -3.71 21.37 7.79
CA LYS A 319 -4.20 21.30 6.42
C LYS A 319 -4.52 19.87 6.02
N SER A 320 -3.68 18.92 6.41
CA SER A 320 -3.90 17.50 6.12
C SER A 320 -5.16 16.97 6.81
N LEU A 321 -5.37 17.28 8.08
CA LEU A 321 -6.59 16.85 8.79
C LEU A 321 -7.86 17.43 8.15
N ARG A 322 -7.83 18.72 7.75
CA ARG A 322 -8.96 19.35 7.06
C ARG A 322 -9.21 18.74 5.68
N LEU A 323 -8.15 18.49 4.90
CA LEU A 323 -8.27 17.83 3.59
C LEU A 323 -8.81 16.40 3.72
N ILE A 324 -8.30 15.64 4.68
CA ILE A 324 -8.77 14.28 4.94
C ILE A 324 -10.25 14.30 5.35
N ALA A 325 -10.69 15.25 6.18
CA ALA A 325 -12.10 15.40 6.53
C ALA A 325 -12.99 15.64 5.30
N VAL A 326 -12.58 16.54 4.40
CA VAL A 326 -13.30 16.81 3.16
C VAL A 326 -13.32 15.58 2.25
N VAL A 327 -12.16 14.94 2.07
CA VAL A 327 -12.04 13.73 1.25
C VAL A 327 -12.86 12.58 1.84
N ALA A 328 -12.85 12.39 3.15
CA ALA A 328 -13.62 11.35 3.84
C ALA A 328 -15.13 11.49 3.60
N VAL A 329 -15.67 12.70 3.76
CA VAL A 329 -17.09 12.96 3.47
C VAL A 329 -17.39 12.77 1.98
N THR A 330 -16.53 13.28 1.10
CA THR A 330 -16.71 13.17 -0.35
C THR A 330 -16.67 11.72 -0.82
N LEU A 331 -15.66 10.94 -0.39
CA LEU A 331 -15.54 9.53 -0.76
C LEU A 331 -16.68 8.69 -0.21
N THR A 332 -17.09 8.94 1.02
CA THR A 332 -18.24 8.21 1.60
C THR A 332 -19.54 8.55 0.85
N ALA A 333 -19.79 9.82 0.55
CA ALA A 333 -20.96 10.21 -0.25
C ALA A 333 -20.90 9.61 -1.66
N ALA A 334 -19.73 9.68 -2.32
CA ALA A 334 -19.52 9.08 -3.63
C ALA A 334 -19.74 7.57 -3.60
N SER A 335 -19.22 6.87 -2.57
CA SER A 335 -19.43 5.43 -2.41
C SER A 335 -20.92 5.09 -2.31
N MET A 336 -21.69 5.85 -1.51
CA MET A 336 -23.14 5.62 -1.39
C MET A 336 -23.90 5.74 -2.71
N VAL A 337 -23.45 6.63 -3.61
CA VAL A 337 -24.02 6.79 -4.95
C VAL A 337 -23.58 5.67 -5.89
N ILE A 338 -22.31 5.24 -5.81
CA ILE A 338 -21.72 4.27 -6.73
C ILE A 338 -22.09 2.82 -6.37
N ILE A 339 -22.35 2.52 -5.09
CA ILE A 339 -22.66 1.16 -4.60
C ILE A 339 -23.69 0.40 -5.45
N PRO A 340 -24.87 0.94 -5.81
CA PRO A 340 -25.84 0.18 -6.59
C PRO A 340 -25.32 -0.20 -7.98
N TYR A 341 -24.50 0.64 -8.59
CA TYR A 341 -23.94 0.40 -9.92
C TYR A 341 -22.84 -0.65 -9.87
N VAL A 342 -21.93 -0.56 -8.89
CA VAL A 342 -20.88 -1.56 -8.67
C VAL A 342 -21.47 -2.91 -8.33
N ALA A 343 -22.40 -2.97 -7.39
CA ALA A 343 -23.07 -4.23 -7.02
C ALA A 343 -23.79 -4.85 -8.23
N ARG A 344 -24.52 -4.06 -9.01
CA ARG A 344 -25.20 -4.53 -10.21
C ARG A 344 -24.24 -5.03 -11.29
N PHE A 345 -23.09 -4.38 -11.45
CA PHE A 345 -22.08 -4.79 -12.42
C PHE A 345 -21.48 -6.17 -12.10
N PHE A 346 -21.18 -6.43 -10.82
CA PHE A 346 -20.54 -7.68 -10.42
C PHE A 346 -21.52 -8.83 -10.17
N VAL A 347 -22.68 -8.55 -9.56
CA VAL A 347 -23.62 -9.57 -9.06
C VAL A 347 -25.07 -9.33 -9.49
N GLY A 348 -25.29 -8.55 -10.55
CA GLY A 348 -26.64 -8.23 -11.04
C GLY A 348 -27.42 -9.41 -11.61
N TYR A 349 -26.79 -10.56 -11.79
CA TYR A 349 -27.41 -11.80 -12.24
C TYR A 349 -28.19 -12.53 -11.12
N ASP A 350 -27.93 -12.19 -9.85
CA ASP A 350 -28.59 -12.79 -8.68
C ASP A 350 -29.20 -11.69 -7.80
N PRO A 351 -30.55 -11.57 -7.74
CA PRO A 351 -31.22 -10.52 -6.98
C PRO A 351 -30.97 -10.58 -5.47
N GLU A 352 -30.81 -11.77 -4.89
CA GLU A 352 -30.57 -11.95 -3.45
C GLU A 352 -29.15 -11.50 -3.11
N LEU A 353 -28.15 -11.96 -3.87
CA LEU A 353 -26.76 -11.56 -3.72
C LEU A 353 -26.57 -10.05 -3.98
N LEU A 354 -27.30 -9.46 -4.94
CA LEU A 354 -27.30 -8.04 -5.21
C LEU A 354 -27.81 -7.22 -4.02
N ALA A 355 -28.91 -7.65 -3.40
CA ALA A 355 -29.48 -7.01 -2.22
C ALA A 355 -28.50 -7.09 -1.02
N LEU A 356 -27.95 -8.29 -0.78
CA LEU A 356 -26.94 -8.52 0.27
C LEU A 356 -25.68 -7.64 0.04
N THR A 357 -25.12 -7.66 -1.15
CA THR A 357 -23.92 -6.88 -1.50
C THR A 357 -24.16 -5.37 -1.34
N SER A 358 -25.30 -4.88 -1.79
CA SER A 358 -25.65 -3.46 -1.68
C SER A 358 -25.82 -3.02 -0.22
N ARG A 359 -26.46 -3.85 0.63
CA ARG A 359 -26.57 -3.58 2.07
C ARG A 359 -25.20 -3.64 2.76
N ALA A 360 -24.47 -4.70 2.53
CA ALA A 360 -23.13 -4.94 3.07
C ALA A 360 -22.18 -3.78 2.76
N PHE A 361 -22.14 -3.35 1.49
CA PHE A 361 -21.26 -2.28 1.07
C PHE A 361 -21.64 -0.93 1.72
N ARG A 362 -22.92 -0.62 1.88
CA ARG A 362 -23.36 0.60 2.59
C ARG A 362 -22.84 0.64 4.02
N LEU A 363 -22.93 -0.49 4.74
CA LEU A 363 -22.42 -0.60 6.12
C LEU A 363 -20.90 -0.49 6.17
N TYR A 364 -20.21 -1.15 5.26
CA TYR A 364 -18.75 -1.09 5.14
C TYR A 364 -18.27 0.34 4.82
N ALA A 365 -18.95 1.04 3.91
CA ALA A 365 -18.56 2.37 3.43
C ALA A 365 -18.56 3.44 4.53
N LEU A 366 -19.24 3.22 5.64
CA LEU A 366 -19.18 4.10 6.81
C LEU A 366 -17.76 4.19 7.38
N SER A 367 -16.93 3.14 7.19
CA SER A 367 -15.55 3.15 7.63
C SER A 367 -14.70 4.20 6.92
N PHE A 368 -15.04 4.58 5.69
CA PHE A 368 -14.29 5.55 4.90
C PHE A 368 -14.26 6.94 5.55
N VAL A 369 -15.31 7.31 6.34
CA VAL A 369 -15.32 8.58 7.08
C VAL A 369 -14.15 8.70 8.05
N ILE A 370 -13.69 7.57 8.59
CA ILE A 370 -12.73 7.52 9.71
C ILE A 370 -11.36 7.05 9.26
N MET A 371 -11.32 6.09 8.33
CA MET A 371 -10.12 5.38 7.92
C MET A 371 -8.98 6.32 7.52
N GLY A 372 -9.27 7.40 6.80
CA GLY A 372 -8.29 8.37 6.34
C GLY A 372 -7.51 9.03 7.47
N PHE A 373 -8.14 9.31 8.60
CA PHE A 373 -7.48 9.91 9.76
C PHE A 373 -6.47 8.96 10.39
N ASN A 374 -6.80 7.68 10.49
CA ASN A 374 -5.93 6.65 11.07
C ASN A 374 -4.73 6.35 10.16
N VAL A 375 -4.97 6.26 8.83
CA VAL A 375 -3.89 6.10 7.84
C VAL A 375 -2.92 7.27 7.91
N TYR A 376 -3.45 8.49 7.95
CA TYR A 376 -2.63 9.69 8.06
C TYR A 376 -1.88 9.75 9.40
N ALA A 377 -2.51 9.41 10.51
CA ALA A 377 -1.87 9.42 11.82
C ALA A 377 -0.64 8.51 11.86
N SER A 378 -0.77 7.27 11.38
CA SER A 378 0.36 6.35 11.27
C SER A 378 1.48 6.92 10.40
N SER A 379 1.15 7.40 9.20
CA SER A 379 2.13 7.99 8.27
C SER A 379 2.79 9.26 8.80
N PHE A 380 2.04 10.10 9.52
CA PHE A 380 2.56 11.32 10.14
C PHE A 380 3.61 11.01 11.22
N PHE A 381 3.36 10.03 12.09
CA PHE A 381 4.34 9.61 13.08
C PHE A 381 5.56 8.93 12.44
N THR A 382 5.38 8.15 11.37
CA THR A 382 6.50 7.66 10.56
C THR A 382 7.33 8.82 10.00
N ALA A 383 6.70 9.87 9.49
CA ALA A 383 7.39 11.06 8.95
C ALA A 383 8.16 11.83 10.01
N LEU A 384 7.71 11.85 11.27
CA LEU A 384 8.41 12.42 12.41
C LEU A 384 9.55 11.53 12.96
N GLY A 385 9.69 10.29 12.44
CA GLY A 385 10.66 9.31 12.95
C GLY A 385 10.20 8.53 14.19
N ASP A 386 8.91 8.64 14.58
CA ASP A 386 8.32 7.86 15.69
C ASP A 386 7.66 6.58 15.17
N GLY A 387 8.49 5.67 14.67
CA GLY A 387 8.04 4.39 14.11
C GLY A 387 7.30 3.51 15.12
N VAL A 388 7.63 3.60 16.40
CA VAL A 388 6.96 2.83 17.45
C VAL A 388 5.50 3.26 17.58
N THR A 389 5.23 4.55 17.62
CA THR A 389 3.85 5.08 17.65
C THR A 389 3.09 4.72 16.38
N SER A 390 3.73 4.85 15.21
CA SER A 390 3.15 4.47 13.92
C SER A 390 2.79 2.98 13.88
N ALA A 391 3.72 2.11 14.28
CA ALA A 391 3.50 0.67 14.34
C ALA A 391 2.39 0.28 15.32
N LEU A 392 2.32 0.94 16.49
CA LEU A 392 1.28 0.71 17.48
C LEU A 392 -0.11 1.05 16.92
N ILE A 393 -0.25 2.23 16.27
CA ILE A 393 -1.51 2.64 15.65
C ILE A 393 -1.92 1.61 14.58
N SER A 394 -0.99 1.23 13.69
CA SER A 394 -1.26 0.27 12.62
C SER A 394 -1.63 -1.11 13.17
N PHE A 395 -0.89 -1.64 14.15
CA PHE A 395 -1.13 -2.95 14.74
C PHE A 395 -2.49 -3.02 15.45
N LEU A 396 -2.80 -2.02 16.29
CA LEU A 396 -4.08 -1.98 16.98
C LEU A 396 -5.24 -1.86 15.99
N ARG A 397 -5.10 -0.99 14.97
CA ARG A 397 -6.11 -0.74 13.96
C ARG A 397 -6.37 -1.96 13.09
N THR A 398 -5.32 -2.57 12.52
CA THR A 398 -5.46 -3.58 11.46
C THR A 398 -5.55 -5.01 12.00
N LEU A 399 -5.09 -5.27 13.21
CA LEU A 399 -5.15 -6.60 13.81
C LEU A 399 -6.09 -6.64 15.01
N VAL A 400 -5.74 -5.96 16.10
CA VAL A 400 -6.41 -6.16 17.39
C VAL A 400 -7.89 -5.76 17.32
N PHE A 401 -8.17 -4.54 16.87
CA PHE A 401 -9.55 -4.04 16.82
C PHE A 401 -10.36 -4.72 15.70
N GLN A 402 -9.74 -5.09 14.58
CA GLN A 402 -10.41 -5.83 13.52
C GLN A 402 -10.80 -7.24 13.99
N ILE A 403 -9.89 -7.99 14.62
CA ILE A 403 -10.18 -9.33 15.16
C ILE A 403 -11.28 -9.23 16.22
N ALA A 404 -11.15 -8.30 17.17
CA ALA A 404 -12.15 -8.12 18.22
C ALA A 404 -13.54 -7.78 17.64
N ALA A 405 -13.59 -6.85 16.70
CA ALA A 405 -14.85 -6.42 16.09
C ALA A 405 -15.51 -7.54 15.28
N VAL A 406 -14.73 -8.29 14.46
CA VAL A 406 -15.26 -9.36 13.60
C VAL A 406 -15.69 -10.60 14.37
N LEU A 407 -15.20 -10.77 15.60
CA LEU A 407 -15.64 -11.86 16.49
C LEU A 407 -16.84 -11.45 17.37
N ILE A 408 -16.86 -10.22 17.89
CA ILE A 408 -17.85 -9.77 18.87
C ILE A 408 -19.13 -9.27 18.18
N LEU A 409 -19.01 -8.41 17.17
CA LEU A 409 -20.19 -7.77 16.57
C LEU A 409 -21.16 -8.74 15.89
N PRO A 410 -20.71 -9.81 15.20
CA PRO A 410 -21.65 -10.77 14.63
C PRO A 410 -22.46 -11.53 15.66
N ALA A 411 -21.96 -11.69 16.89
CA ALA A 411 -22.70 -12.33 17.99
C ALA A 411 -23.87 -11.45 18.47
N ILE A 412 -23.83 -10.13 18.23
CA ILE A 412 -24.84 -9.16 18.68
C ILE A 412 -25.75 -8.75 17.52
N LEU A 413 -25.19 -8.48 16.35
CA LEU A 413 -25.84 -7.89 15.18
C LEU A 413 -26.01 -8.87 14.00
N GLY A 414 -25.65 -10.14 14.17
CA GLY A 414 -25.67 -11.10 13.08
C GLY A 414 -24.74 -10.69 11.94
N ILE A 415 -25.16 -10.91 10.71
CA ILE A 415 -24.37 -10.61 9.50
C ILE A 415 -23.98 -9.12 9.38
N ASP A 416 -24.86 -8.20 9.80
CA ASP A 416 -24.56 -6.78 9.76
C ASP A 416 -23.38 -6.40 10.66
N GLY A 417 -23.17 -7.15 11.74
CA GLY A 417 -22.02 -7.01 12.61
C GLY A 417 -20.69 -7.28 11.90
N ILE A 418 -20.66 -8.20 10.92
CA ILE A 418 -19.46 -8.46 10.12
C ILE A 418 -19.12 -7.23 9.25
N TRP A 419 -20.14 -6.63 8.61
CA TRP A 419 -19.96 -5.46 7.74
C TRP A 419 -19.58 -4.19 8.51
N LEU A 420 -20.11 -4.04 9.73
CA LEU A 420 -19.79 -2.94 10.63
C LEU A 420 -18.48 -3.12 11.39
N ALA A 421 -17.88 -4.31 11.37
CA ALA A 421 -16.66 -4.60 12.13
C ALA A 421 -15.50 -3.67 11.74
N VAL A 422 -15.34 -3.37 10.44
CA VAL A 422 -14.33 -2.40 9.99
C VAL A 422 -14.59 -1.02 10.56
N THR A 423 -15.83 -0.54 10.53
CA THR A 423 -16.20 0.77 11.06
C THR A 423 -15.93 0.86 12.57
N ALA A 424 -16.28 -0.17 13.32
CA ALA A 424 -16.02 -0.22 14.76
C ALA A 424 -14.53 -0.25 15.09
N ALA A 425 -13.75 -1.04 14.33
CA ALA A 425 -12.29 -1.09 14.47
C ALA A 425 -11.64 0.26 14.16
N GLU A 426 -12.07 0.94 13.09
CA GLU A 426 -11.59 2.28 12.74
C GLU A 426 -11.96 3.34 13.77
N LEU A 427 -13.14 3.25 14.40
CA LEU A 427 -13.54 4.13 15.51
C LEU A 427 -12.65 3.94 16.74
N ALA A 428 -12.38 2.70 17.12
CA ALA A 428 -11.47 2.39 18.23
C ALA A 428 -10.04 2.89 17.92
N ALA A 429 -9.57 2.69 16.69
CA ALA A 429 -8.28 3.19 16.23
C ALA A 429 -8.21 4.73 16.21
N LEU A 430 -9.32 5.41 15.87
CA LEU A 430 -9.38 6.87 15.89
C LEU A 430 -9.18 7.42 17.31
N ALA A 431 -9.75 6.77 18.32
CA ALA A 431 -9.52 7.15 19.71
C ALA A 431 -8.03 7.03 20.09
N VAL A 432 -7.36 5.95 19.67
CA VAL A 432 -5.92 5.76 19.88
C VAL A 432 -5.13 6.82 19.10
N SER A 433 -5.43 7.06 17.83
CA SER A 433 -4.76 8.06 16.99
C SER A 433 -4.89 9.46 17.59
N ALA A 434 -6.09 9.83 18.07
CA ALA A 434 -6.34 11.11 18.73
C ALA A 434 -5.55 11.23 20.05
N ALA A 435 -5.51 10.18 20.86
CA ALA A 435 -4.71 10.14 22.08
C ALA A 435 -3.21 10.31 21.78
N MET A 436 -2.70 9.64 20.74
CA MET A 436 -1.30 9.79 20.31
C MET A 436 -1.02 11.21 19.81
N PHE A 437 -1.91 11.81 19.02
CA PHE A 437 -1.76 13.22 18.62
C PHE A 437 -1.74 14.20 19.81
N VAL A 438 -2.44 13.90 20.92
CA VAL A 438 -2.40 14.74 22.11
C VAL A 438 -1.15 14.50 22.93
N THR A 439 -0.78 13.26 23.18
CA THR A 439 0.33 12.88 24.06
C THR A 439 1.69 13.18 23.43
N LYS A 440 1.85 12.92 22.14
CA LYS A 440 3.11 13.10 21.40
C LYS A 440 3.39 14.55 21.02
N ASP A 441 2.38 15.42 21.06
CA ASP A 441 2.61 16.86 20.87
C ASP A 441 3.60 17.45 21.89
N LYS A 442 3.62 16.91 23.11
CA LYS A 442 4.62 17.31 24.15
C LYS A 442 6.06 17.03 23.73
N VAL A 443 6.29 16.09 22.83
CA VAL A 443 7.62 15.69 22.36
C VAL A 443 7.98 16.40 21.06
N PHE A 444 7.04 16.42 20.11
CA PHE A 444 7.29 16.89 18.73
C PHE A 444 6.87 18.33 18.48
N HIS A 445 6.01 18.92 19.35
CA HIS A 445 5.55 20.31 19.29
C HIS A 445 4.96 20.73 17.94
N TYR A 446 4.06 19.92 17.38
CA TYR A 446 3.44 20.19 16.08
C TYR A 446 2.03 20.81 16.16
N ARG A 447 1.40 20.92 17.35
CA ARG A 447 0.05 21.50 17.52
C ARG A 447 0.07 22.98 17.85
N LYS A 448 1.18 23.51 18.37
CA LYS A 448 1.36 24.94 18.67
C LYS A 448 2.63 25.39 17.97
N ALA A 449 2.49 26.35 17.07
CA ALA A 449 3.62 27.06 16.46
C ALA A 449 4.15 28.12 17.42
#